data_490be80adfdec89b8f7f257a943ae29b
#
_entry.id   490be80adfdec89b8f7f257a943ae29b
#
_cell.length_a   1.000
_cell.length_b   1.000
_cell.length_c   1.000
_cell.angle_alpha   90.00
_cell.angle_beta   90.00
_cell.angle_gamma   90.00
#
_symmetry.space_group_name_H-M   'P 1'
#
loop_
_entity.id
_entity.type
_entity.pdbx_description
1 polymer ?
#
loop_
_entity_poly.entity_id
_entity_poly.type
_entity_poly.pdbx_seq_one_letter_code
_entity_poly.pdbx_strand_id
1 'polypeptide(L)'
;MAVFLISLILIPVLFSYLPAPKTRHTKHLDYKFLNKLIDKISGIVLNHRKAVYGVTIGIVTLSVIGMTLLKNVGYMVDDISKTDRLYTDLKFFEQNVNGVMPFEIVVNTKKPQGVSNVRTLLNIDLLERKLQDFPEFSKPVSISQTMKFLNQAYYDGDPRRYRPPSVLDLGNIMSSVPKSETDEGMINSLVNKDNSKARISVQMADVGSIRIKELQSEVALIADTIFNFRKNTEDIFTDSIIDISIIDSSTNQLDTTYFSYKNISYTKLDS
;
A
#
# COMPACT_ATOMS: atom_id res chain seq x y z
N MET A 1 -7.00 17.12 -24.95
CA MET A 1 -7.10 17.26 -26.43
C MET A 1 -8.25 18.16 -26.86
N ALA A 2 -9.51 17.93 -26.42
CA ALA A 2 -10.67 18.76 -26.82
C ALA A 2 -10.48 20.27 -26.52
N VAL A 3 -9.99 20.63 -25.34
CA VAL A 3 -9.75 22.03 -24.94
C VAL A 3 -8.74 22.72 -25.87
N PHE A 4 -7.70 22.03 -26.30
CA PHE A 4 -6.71 22.54 -27.22
C PHE A 4 -7.30 22.85 -28.59
N LEU A 5 -8.11 21.94 -29.15
CA LEU A 5 -8.78 22.14 -30.44
C LEU A 5 -9.79 23.28 -30.38
N ILE A 6 -10.56 23.36 -29.31
CA ILE A 6 -11.52 24.46 -29.10
C ILE A 6 -10.78 25.80 -29.00
N SER A 7 -9.67 25.88 -28.27
CA SER A 7 -8.85 27.10 -28.15
C SER A 7 -8.30 27.54 -29.50
N LEU A 8 -7.83 26.59 -30.32
CA LEU A 8 -7.23 26.86 -31.62
C LEU A 8 -8.26 27.45 -32.61
N ILE A 9 -9.53 27.10 -32.50
CA ILE A 9 -10.61 27.62 -33.32
C ILE A 9 -11.19 28.90 -32.70
N LEU A 10 -11.44 28.90 -31.40
CA LEU A 10 -12.12 29.99 -30.70
C LEU A 10 -11.32 31.28 -30.67
N ILE A 11 -10.00 31.18 -30.46
CA ILE A 11 -9.13 32.35 -30.35
C ILE A 11 -9.10 33.17 -31.65
N PRO A 12 -8.83 32.61 -32.86
CA PRO A 12 -8.89 33.37 -34.10
C PRO A 12 -10.26 33.94 -34.40
N VAL A 13 -11.31 33.18 -34.11
CA VAL A 13 -12.67 33.65 -34.30
C VAL A 13 -12.99 34.88 -33.44
N LEU A 14 -12.64 34.82 -32.11
CA LEU A 14 -12.82 35.98 -31.22
C LEU A 14 -12.01 37.19 -31.68
N PHE A 15 -10.77 36.99 -32.09
CA PHE A 15 -9.91 38.07 -32.58
C PHE A 15 -10.43 38.68 -33.89
N SER A 16 -11.16 37.94 -34.73
CA SER A 16 -11.80 38.47 -35.96
C SER A 16 -12.92 39.46 -35.66
N TYR A 17 -13.56 39.36 -34.50
CA TYR A 17 -14.64 40.31 -34.07
C TYR A 17 -14.10 41.49 -33.28
N LEU A 18 -12.85 41.45 -32.81
CA LEU A 18 -12.30 42.54 -32.02
C LEU A 18 -11.73 43.65 -32.94
N PRO A 19 -11.91 44.93 -32.56
CA PRO A 19 -11.31 46.02 -33.33
C PRO A 19 -9.79 45.93 -33.26
N ALA A 20 -9.12 46.42 -34.34
CA ALA A 20 -7.66 46.43 -34.43
C ALA A 20 -7.01 47.07 -33.21
N PRO A 21 -5.94 46.46 -32.66
CA PRO A 21 -5.27 46.97 -31.47
C PRO A 21 -4.73 48.35 -31.67
N LYS A 22 -4.97 49.25 -30.70
CA LYS A 22 -4.44 50.61 -30.72
C LYS A 22 -2.90 50.56 -30.52
N THR A 23 -2.19 51.52 -31.08
CA THR A 23 -0.73 51.67 -30.98
C THR A 23 -0.21 51.66 -29.55
N ARG A 24 -1.05 52.03 -28.56
CA ARG A 24 -0.73 51.98 -27.14
C ARG A 24 -0.59 50.53 -26.65
N HIS A 25 -1.34 49.59 -27.24
CA HIS A 25 -1.34 48.18 -26.84
C HIS A 25 -0.18 47.40 -27.45
N THR A 26 0.40 47.89 -28.57
CA THR A 26 1.51 47.25 -29.26
C THR A 26 2.87 47.84 -28.89
N LYS A 27 2.90 48.93 -28.09
CA LYS A 27 4.13 49.65 -27.75
C LYS A 27 5.21 48.80 -27.05
N HIS A 28 4.79 47.72 -26.37
CA HIS A 28 5.70 46.75 -25.73
C HIS A 28 6.37 45.80 -26.74
N LEU A 29 5.85 45.69 -27.98
CA LEU A 29 6.47 44.90 -29.04
C LEU A 29 7.70 45.59 -29.63
N ASP A 30 7.87 46.93 -29.44
CA ASP A 30 9.01 47.72 -29.91
C ASP A 30 10.19 47.76 -28.92
N TYR A 31 10.18 46.90 -27.86
CA TYR A 31 11.28 46.80 -26.96
C TYR A 31 12.56 46.34 -27.66
N LYS A 32 13.51 47.27 -27.85
CA LYS A 32 14.81 47.03 -28.54
C LYS A 32 15.55 45.80 -28.00
N PHE A 33 15.44 45.52 -26.71
CA PHE A 33 16.06 44.36 -26.11
C PHE A 33 15.40 43.05 -26.59
N LEU A 34 14.06 43.02 -26.64
CA LEU A 34 13.30 41.86 -27.09
C LEU A 34 13.56 41.54 -28.56
N ASN A 35 13.51 42.56 -29.41
CA ASN A 35 13.78 42.42 -30.82
C ASN A 35 15.22 41.91 -31.08
N LYS A 36 16.20 42.46 -30.37
CA LYS A 36 17.59 42.00 -30.46
C LYS A 36 17.79 40.56 -30.00
N LEU A 37 17.02 40.12 -28.96
CA LEU A 37 17.02 38.74 -28.51
C LEU A 37 16.40 37.80 -29.56
N ILE A 38 15.26 38.21 -30.13
CA ILE A 38 14.53 37.44 -31.14
C ILE A 38 15.40 37.30 -32.41
N ASP A 39 16.04 38.41 -32.89
CA ASP A 39 16.93 38.38 -34.04
C ASP A 39 18.12 37.46 -33.79
N LYS A 40 18.70 37.48 -32.62
CA LYS A 40 19.82 36.60 -32.25
C LYS A 40 19.40 35.13 -32.23
N ILE A 41 18.27 34.82 -31.63
CA ILE A 41 17.73 33.43 -31.58
C ILE A 41 17.38 32.98 -32.99
N SER A 42 16.68 33.81 -33.77
CA SER A 42 16.33 33.53 -35.16
C SER A 42 17.59 33.27 -36.04
N GLY A 43 18.62 34.10 -35.87
CA GLY A 43 19.90 33.93 -36.56
C GLY A 43 20.57 32.58 -36.21
N ILE A 44 20.57 32.20 -34.93
CA ILE A 44 21.13 30.90 -34.52
C ILE A 44 20.31 29.75 -35.11
N VAL A 45 18.98 29.81 -35.04
CA VAL A 45 18.11 28.75 -35.55
C VAL A 45 18.21 28.58 -37.06
N LEU A 46 18.29 29.68 -37.82
CA LEU A 46 18.34 29.63 -39.28
C LEU A 46 19.72 29.21 -39.78
N ASN A 47 20.82 29.72 -39.20
CA ASN A 47 22.16 29.48 -39.69
C ASN A 47 22.82 28.22 -39.11
N HIS A 48 22.40 27.75 -37.92
CA HIS A 48 23.04 26.65 -37.22
C HIS A 48 22.05 25.53 -36.87
N ARG A 49 21.21 25.13 -37.82
CA ARG A 49 20.18 24.09 -37.63
C ARG A 49 20.71 22.80 -37.01
N LYS A 50 21.89 22.33 -37.44
CA LYS A 50 22.52 21.12 -36.89
C LYS A 50 22.89 21.26 -35.43
N ALA A 51 23.36 22.43 -35.01
CA ALA A 51 23.65 22.70 -33.59
C ALA A 51 22.39 22.74 -32.75
N VAL A 52 21.31 23.33 -33.27
CA VAL A 52 19.99 23.35 -32.58
C VAL A 52 19.48 21.93 -32.38
N TYR A 53 19.51 21.09 -33.40
CA TYR A 53 19.12 19.67 -33.26
C TYR A 53 20.00 18.93 -32.23
N GLY A 54 21.34 19.16 -32.28
CA GLY A 54 22.25 18.53 -31.31
C GLY A 54 21.96 18.92 -29.88
N VAL A 55 21.71 20.20 -29.61
CA VAL A 55 21.34 20.70 -28.28
C VAL A 55 19.99 20.13 -27.84
N THR A 56 18.99 20.12 -28.72
CA THR A 56 17.65 19.56 -28.39
C THR A 56 17.73 18.09 -28.08
N ILE A 57 18.43 17.30 -28.91
CA ILE A 57 18.62 15.86 -28.63
C ILE A 57 19.38 15.66 -27.33
N GLY A 58 20.39 16.47 -27.03
CA GLY A 58 21.12 16.42 -25.76
C GLY A 58 20.22 16.67 -24.55
N ILE A 59 19.38 17.70 -24.61
CA ILE A 59 18.43 18.02 -23.55
C ILE A 59 17.41 16.89 -23.35
N VAL A 60 16.85 16.38 -24.45
CA VAL A 60 15.88 15.27 -24.40
C VAL A 60 16.52 14.01 -23.81
N THR A 61 17.74 13.67 -24.25
CA THR A 61 18.46 12.52 -23.70
C THR A 61 18.74 12.67 -22.21
N LEU A 62 19.20 13.85 -21.80
CA LEU A 62 19.43 14.17 -20.38
C LEU A 62 18.13 14.09 -19.56
N SER A 63 17.01 14.55 -20.11
CA SER A 63 15.70 14.48 -19.47
C SER A 63 15.23 13.04 -19.32
N VAL A 64 15.41 12.19 -20.32
CA VAL A 64 15.08 10.76 -20.25
C VAL A 64 15.91 10.07 -19.17
N ILE A 65 17.23 10.32 -19.13
CA ILE A 65 18.12 9.79 -18.10
C ILE A 65 17.66 10.29 -16.72
N GLY A 66 17.38 11.59 -16.57
CA GLY A 66 16.87 12.15 -15.32
C GLY A 66 15.57 11.50 -14.86
N MET A 67 14.65 11.22 -15.79
CA MET A 67 13.37 10.57 -15.47
C MET A 67 13.57 9.14 -14.96
N THR A 68 14.54 8.39 -15.48
CA THR A 68 14.84 7.02 -15.00
C THR A 68 15.48 7.00 -13.60
N LEU A 69 16.14 8.08 -13.20
CA LEU A 69 16.75 8.23 -11.87
C LEU A 69 15.76 8.71 -10.81
N LEU A 70 14.61 9.21 -11.21
CA LEU A 70 13.58 9.67 -10.27
C LEU A 70 12.90 8.46 -9.59
N LYS A 71 13.16 8.29 -8.30
CA LYS A 71 12.39 7.37 -7.44
C LYS A 71 11.21 8.13 -6.86
N ASN A 72 10.02 7.84 -7.37
CA ASN A 72 8.80 8.41 -6.81
C ASN A 72 8.38 7.60 -5.57
N VAL A 73 8.62 8.14 -4.39
CA VAL A 73 8.20 7.55 -3.11
C VAL A 73 7.05 8.40 -2.58
N GLY A 74 5.84 7.85 -2.65
CA GLY A 74 4.68 8.49 -2.03
C GLY A 74 4.62 8.15 -0.55
N TYR A 75 4.52 9.18 0.32
CA TYR A 75 4.18 9.06 1.72
C TYR A 75 2.76 9.55 1.93
N MET A 76 1.99 8.89 2.78
CA MET A 76 0.59 9.24 3.00
C MET A 76 0.43 10.53 3.83
N VAL A 77 1.35 10.73 4.76
CA VAL A 77 1.30 11.88 5.69
C VAL A 77 1.90 13.16 5.07
N ASP A 78 2.72 13.04 4.03
CA ASP A 78 3.39 14.21 3.42
C ASP A 78 2.44 15.15 2.64
N ASP A 79 1.27 14.65 2.24
CA ASP A 79 0.24 15.46 1.58
C ASP A 79 -0.50 16.41 2.54
N ILE A 80 -0.30 16.26 3.86
CA ILE A 80 -0.93 17.09 4.88
C ILE A 80 -0.01 18.24 5.23
N SER A 81 -0.55 19.48 5.24
CA SER A 81 0.23 20.65 5.63
C SER A 81 0.79 20.49 7.05
N LYS A 82 2.11 20.71 7.20
CA LYS A 82 2.82 20.61 8.50
C LYS A 82 2.30 21.58 9.57
N THR A 83 1.53 22.60 9.14
CA THR A 83 0.88 23.59 10.03
C THR A 83 -0.51 23.14 10.47
N ASP A 84 -1.04 22.04 9.92
CA ASP A 84 -2.36 21.53 10.28
C ASP A 84 -2.29 20.77 11.62
N ARG A 85 -3.34 20.92 12.42
CA ARG A 85 -3.51 20.19 13.66
C ARG A 85 -3.54 18.67 13.40
N LEU A 86 -4.15 18.26 12.29
CA LEU A 86 -4.22 16.87 11.88
C LEU A 86 -2.83 16.25 11.70
N TYR A 87 -1.86 17.01 11.14
CA TYR A 87 -0.47 16.54 11.02
C TYR A 87 0.17 16.27 12.38
N THR A 88 -0.04 17.18 13.34
CA THR A 88 0.50 17.04 14.70
C THR A 88 -0.12 15.85 15.42
N ASP A 89 -1.43 15.65 15.29
CA ASP A 89 -2.15 14.52 15.88
C ASP A 89 -1.70 13.18 15.27
N LEU A 90 -1.55 13.11 13.95
CA LEU A 90 -1.02 11.91 13.27
C LEU A 90 0.41 11.59 13.70
N LYS A 91 1.29 12.59 13.81
CA LYS A 91 2.66 12.40 14.32
C LYS A 91 2.69 11.91 15.75
N PHE A 92 1.78 12.40 16.59
CA PHE A 92 1.63 11.87 17.94
C PHE A 92 1.25 10.40 17.96
N PHE A 93 0.27 9.98 17.13
CA PHE A 93 -0.12 8.58 17.00
C PHE A 93 1.01 7.72 16.42
N GLU A 94 1.70 8.21 15.39
CA GLU A 94 2.84 7.49 14.80
C GLU A 94 3.93 7.18 15.83
N GLN A 95 4.24 8.15 16.71
CA GLN A 95 5.27 8.01 17.73
C GLN A 95 4.85 7.14 18.92
N ASN A 96 3.56 7.16 19.30
CA ASN A 96 3.09 6.49 20.52
C ASN A 96 2.42 5.13 20.26
N VAL A 97 1.90 4.89 19.05
CA VAL A 97 1.17 3.67 18.67
C VAL A 97 1.92 2.85 17.62
N ASN A 98 3.11 3.28 17.22
CA ASN A 98 3.95 2.64 16.21
C ASN A 98 3.26 2.48 14.84
N GLY A 99 2.44 3.44 14.45
CA GLY A 99 1.88 3.47 13.10
C GLY A 99 0.49 4.07 13.02
N VAL A 100 0.18 4.55 11.83
CA VAL A 100 -1.11 5.17 11.47
C VAL A 100 -1.77 4.48 10.28
N MET A 101 -1.05 3.57 9.61
CA MET A 101 -1.54 2.87 8.43
C MET A 101 -1.96 1.44 8.78
N PRO A 102 -3.17 1.01 8.43
CA PRO A 102 -3.56 -0.38 8.60
C PRO A 102 -2.86 -1.29 7.59
N PHE A 103 -2.21 -2.34 8.07
CA PHE A 103 -1.69 -3.43 7.27
C PHE A 103 -2.47 -4.69 7.65
N GLU A 104 -3.24 -5.22 6.70
CA GLU A 104 -4.14 -6.33 6.98
C GLU A 104 -3.76 -7.59 6.21
N ILE A 105 -3.75 -8.71 6.93
CA ILE A 105 -3.47 -10.03 6.37
C ILE A 105 -4.73 -10.88 6.54
N VAL A 106 -5.25 -11.42 5.45
CA VAL A 106 -6.39 -12.34 5.48
C VAL A 106 -5.90 -13.77 5.29
N VAL A 107 -6.11 -14.59 6.31
CA VAL A 107 -5.84 -16.03 6.26
C VAL A 107 -7.12 -16.75 5.85
N ASN A 108 -7.13 -17.34 4.66
CA ASN A 108 -8.27 -18.09 4.13
C ASN A 108 -7.99 -19.58 4.19
N THR A 109 -8.70 -20.29 5.06
CA THR A 109 -8.54 -21.73 5.23
C THR A 109 -9.29 -22.55 4.18
N LYS A 110 -10.14 -21.92 3.37
CA LYS A 110 -11.04 -22.55 2.37
C LYS A 110 -11.94 -23.66 2.93
N LYS A 111 -11.99 -23.81 4.24
CA LYS A 111 -12.81 -24.81 4.93
C LYS A 111 -13.71 -24.12 5.93
N PRO A 112 -15.02 -24.43 5.97
CA PRO A 112 -15.88 -23.97 7.04
C PRO A 112 -15.28 -24.38 8.41
N GLN A 113 -15.34 -23.48 9.39
CA GLN A 113 -14.76 -23.67 10.73
C GLN A 113 -13.22 -23.89 10.74
N GLY A 114 -12.53 -23.65 9.61
CA GLY A 114 -11.09 -23.89 9.51
C GLY A 114 -10.24 -22.99 10.40
N VAL A 115 -10.71 -21.78 10.72
CA VAL A 115 -10.06 -20.84 11.64
C VAL A 115 -10.12 -21.35 13.07
N SER A 116 -11.18 -22.07 13.45
CA SER A 116 -11.34 -22.67 14.79
C SER A 116 -10.42 -23.88 15.03
N ASN A 117 -9.63 -24.29 14.03
CA ASN A 117 -8.65 -25.35 14.20
C ASN A 117 -7.43 -24.85 14.98
N VAL A 118 -7.02 -25.58 16.02
CA VAL A 118 -5.87 -25.25 16.86
C VAL A 118 -4.60 -25.05 16.03
N ARG A 119 -4.39 -25.83 14.97
CA ARG A 119 -3.25 -25.69 14.07
C ARG A 119 -3.27 -24.33 13.35
N THR A 120 -4.43 -23.88 12.90
CA THR A 120 -4.57 -22.56 12.27
C THR A 120 -4.27 -21.45 13.28
N LEU A 121 -4.77 -21.57 14.51
CA LEU A 121 -4.49 -20.61 15.57
C LEU A 121 -2.99 -20.55 15.92
N LEU A 122 -2.31 -21.70 15.98
CA LEU A 122 -0.86 -21.78 16.20
C LEU A 122 -0.07 -21.15 15.04
N ASN A 123 -0.48 -21.39 13.80
CA ASN A 123 0.16 -20.78 12.64
C ASN A 123 -0.04 -19.25 12.62
N ILE A 124 -1.23 -18.77 13.00
CA ILE A 124 -1.49 -17.33 13.16
C ILE A 124 -0.58 -16.76 14.26
N ASP A 125 -0.47 -17.42 15.42
CA ASP A 125 0.41 -17.00 16.52
C ASP A 125 1.88 -16.95 16.09
N LEU A 126 2.33 -17.91 15.28
CA LEU A 126 3.68 -17.92 14.75
C LEU A 126 3.91 -16.75 13.77
N LEU A 127 2.94 -16.48 12.89
CA LEU A 127 3.02 -15.33 11.98
C LEU A 127 3.04 -14.01 12.76
N GLU A 128 2.20 -13.85 13.78
CA GLU A 128 2.21 -12.67 14.64
C GLU A 128 3.56 -12.40 15.29
N ARG A 129 4.22 -13.46 15.78
CA ARG A 129 5.58 -13.33 16.35
C ARG A 129 6.59 -12.87 15.29
N LYS A 130 6.47 -13.40 14.07
CA LYS A 130 7.32 -12.99 12.96
C LYS A 130 7.08 -11.56 12.50
N LEU A 131 5.83 -11.08 12.55
CA LEU A 131 5.52 -9.68 12.27
C LEU A 131 6.14 -8.72 13.29
N GLN A 132 6.33 -9.14 14.53
CA GLN A 132 6.98 -8.33 15.56
C GLN A 132 8.51 -8.19 15.35
N ASP A 133 9.11 -9.01 14.48
CA ASP A 133 10.53 -8.85 14.09
C ASP A 133 10.73 -7.61 13.19
N PHE A 134 9.67 -7.02 12.63
CA PHE A 134 9.72 -5.82 11.80
C PHE A 134 9.47 -4.57 12.63
N PRO A 135 10.41 -3.63 12.68
CA PRO A 135 10.29 -2.40 13.47
C PRO A 135 9.18 -1.46 12.96
N GLU A 136 8.76 -1.63 11.70
CA GLU A 136 7.71 -0.84 11.07
C GLU A 136 6.31 -1.21 11.54
N PHE A 137 6.13 -2.40 12.14
CA PHE A 137 4.84 -2.89 12.57
C PHE A 137 4.60 -2.71 14.06
N SER A 138 3.37 -2.38 14.42
CA SER A 138 2.88 -2.41 15.78
C SER A 138 2.53 -3.85 16.20
N LYS A 139 2.02 -4.00 17.42
CA LYS A 139 1.54 -5.30 17.89
C LYS A 139 0.33 -5.76 17.08
N PRO A 140 0.35 -6.97 16.47
CA PRO A 140 -0.78 -7.51 15.72
C PRO A 140 -2.01 -7.75 16.58
N VAL A 141 -3.17 -7.59 15.97
CA VAL A 141 -4.47 -7.96 16.56
C VAL A 141 -5.11 -9.05 15.70
N SER A 142 -5.41 -10.19 16.28
CA SER A 142 -5.98 -11.33 15.56
C SER A 142 -6.86 -12.20 16.48
N ILE A 143 -7.50 -13.17 15.85
CA ILE A 143 -8.26 -14.21 16.59
C ILE A 143 -7.34 -15.03 17.51
N SER A 144 -6.07 -15.26 17.16
CA SER A 144 -5.14 -15.97 18.02
C SER A 144 -4.86 -15.22 19.31
N GLN A 145 -4.69 -13.88 19.26
CA GLN A 145 -4.56 -13.04 20.45
C GLN A 145 -5.81 -13.14 21.34
N THR A 146 -6.98 -13.05 20.73
CA THR A 146 -8.24 -13.19 21.45
C THR A 146 -8.33 -14.54 22.13
N MET A 147 -7.96 -15.63 21.46
CA MET A 147 -7.97 -16.96 22.02
C MET A 147 -6.94 -17.16 23.14
N LYS A 148 -5.77 -16.52 23.06
CA LYS A 148 -4.77 -16.51 24.16
C LYS A 148 -5.33 -15.81 25.39
N PHE A 149 -6.00 -14.68 25.19
CA PHE A 149 -6.63 -13.95 26.29
C PHE A 149 -7.77 -14.77 26.93
N LEU A 150 -8.64 -15.38 26.12
CA LEU A 150 -9.72 -16.22 26.59
C LEU A 150 -9.20 -17.45 27.33
N ASN A 151 -8.13 -18.08 26.87
CA ASN A 151 -7.49 -19.20 27.54
C ASN A 151 -6.94 -18.80 28.92
N GLN A 152 -6.30 -17.63 29.01
CA GLN A 152 -5.83 -17.11 30.29
C GLN A 152 -6.99 -16.79 31.23
N ALA A 153 -8.04 -16.13 30.72
CA ALA A 153 -9.22 -15.79 31.51
C ALA A 153 -9.96 -17.04 32.04
N TYR A 154 -10.06 -18.09 31.22
CA TYR A 154 -10.67 -19.35 31.58
C TYR A 154 -9.96 -20.06 32.79
N TYR A 155 -8.65 -19.82 32.92
CA TYR A 155 -7.82 -20.33 34.01
C TYR A 155 -7.47 -19.24 35.03
N ASP A 156 -8.46 -18.46 35.44
CA ASP A 156 -8.38 -17.45 36.51
C ASP A 156 -7.25 -16.42 36.34
N GLY A 157 -6.86 -16.14 35.09
CA GLY A 157 -5.85 -15.12 34.79
C GLY A 157 -4.40 -15.63 34.89
N ASP A 158 -4.12 -16.92 34.97
CA ASP A 158 -2.75 -17.48 35.07
C ASP A 158 -1.92 -17.03 33.84
N PRO A 159 -0.82 -16.25 34.03
CA PRO A 159 0.03 -15.80 32.93
C PRO A 159 0.64 -16.92 32.06
N ARG A 160 0.82 -18.12 32.63
CA ARG A 160 1.31 -19.30 31.90
C ARG A 160 0.31 -19.80 30.86
N ARG A 161 -0.96 -19.43 30.99
CA ARG A 161 -2.03 -19.78 30.07
C ARG A 161 -2.23 -18.78 28.94
N TYR A 162 -1.46 -17.69 28.88
CA TYR A 162 -1.47 -16.76 27.75
C TYR A 162 -0.78 -17.38 26.53
N ARG A 163 -1.44 -18.38 25.95
CA ARG A 163 -1.03 -19.15 24.78
C ARG A 163 -2.26 -19.67 24.05
N PRO A 164 -2.17 -20.04 22.75
CA PRO A 164 -3.27 -20.68 22.06
C PRO A 164 -3.76 -21.91 22.84
N PRO A 165 -5.09 -22.10 22.98
CA PRO A 165 -5.65 -23.21 23.74
C PRO A 165 -5.31 -24.56 23.11
N SER A 166 -5.32 -25.61 23.92
CA SER A 166 -5.24 -26.98 23.40
C SER A 166 -6.55 -27.39 22.72
N VAL A 167 -6.54 -28.51 21.99
CA VAL A 167 -7.74 -29.04 21.33
C VAL A 167 -8.86 -29.31 22.33
N LEU A 168 -8.49 -29.79 23.52
CA LEU A 168 -9.46 -30.11 24.59
C LEU A 168 -10.02 -28.84 25.25
N ASP A 169 -9.17 -27.85 25.47
CA ASP A 169 -9.57 -26.58 26.10
C ASP A 169 -10.41 -25.71 25.17
N LEU A 170 -10.17 -25.76 23.85
CA LEU A 170 -10.83 -24.89 22.89
C LEU A 170 -12.36 -25.02 22.92
N GLY A 171 -12.87 -26.26 22.99
CA GLY A 171 -14.30 -26.54 23.08
C GLY A 171 -14.92 -25.97 24.33
N ASN A 172 -14.27 -26.13 25.48
CA ASN A 172 -14.73 -25.65 26.78
C ASN A 172 -14.71 -24.12 26.84
N ILE A 173 -13.63 -23.49 26.33
CA ILE A 173 -13.49 -22.04 26.27
C ILE A 173 -14.59 -21.44 25.39
N MET A 174 -14.78 -22.00 24.18
CA MET A 174 -15.79 -21.50 23.24
C MET A 174 -17.22 -21.64 23.76
N SER A 175 -17.51 -22.69 24.55
CA SER A 175 -18.81 -22.86 25.19
C SER A 175 -19.04 -21.90 26.36
N SER A 176 -17.97 -21.42 26.97
CA SER A 176 -18.02 -20.50 28.14
C SER A 176 -18.09 -19.02 27.72
N VAL A 177 -17.78 -18.70 26.42
CA VAL A 177 -17.92 -17.34 25.93
C VAL A 177 -19.40 -16.99 25.79
N PRO A 178 -19.87 -15.88 26.40
CA PRO A 178 -21.25 -15.44 26.24
C PRO A 178 -21.51 -15.17 24.73
N LYS A 179 -22.58 -15.78 24.22
CA LYS A 179 -23.05 -15.46 22.88
C LYS A 179 -23.65 -14.06 22.91
N SER A 180 -22.95 -13.10 22.38
CA SER A 180 -23.49 -11.75 22.22
C SER A 180 -24.64 -11.80 21.21
N GLU A 181 -25.80 -11.31 21.59
CA GLU A 181 -26.98 -11.19 20.72
C GLU A 181 -26.77 -10.13 19.62
N THR A 182 -25.78 -9.27 19.77
CA THR A 182 -25.37 -8.28 18.77
C THR A 182 -24.24 -8.84 17.89
N ASP A 183 -24.42 -8.78 16.57
CA ASP A 183 -23.44 -9.17 15.53
C ASP A 183 -22.09 -8.40 15.62
N GLU A 184 -21.92 -7.52 16.60
CA GLU A 184 -20.79 -6.61 16.77
C GLU A 184 -19.71 -7.10 17.76
N GLY A 185 -19.70 -8.38 18.10
CA GLY A 185 -18.66 -8.93 18.99
C GLY A 185 -17.25 -8.80 18.35
N MET A 186 -16.23 -8.53 19.21
CA MET A 186 -14.83 -8.41 18.79
C MET A 186 -14.38 -9.61 17.92
N ILE A 187 -14.86 -10.80 18.20
CA ILE A 187 -14.55 -12.03 17.45
C ILE A 187 -15.06 -11.91 16.00
N ASN A 188 -16.28 -11.39 15.82
CA ASN A 188 -16.92 -11.26 14.51
C ASN A 188 -16.22 -10.22 13.60
N SER A 189 -15.46 -9.30 14.17
CA SER A 189 -14.63 -8.38 13.40
C SER A 189 -13.34 -9.02 12.86
N LEU A 190 -12.90 -10.13 13.48
CA LEU A 190 -11.64 -10.81 13.18
C LEU A 190 -11.85 -12.10 12.36
N VAL A 191 -13.07 -12.62 12.29
CA VAL A 191 -13.43 -13.84 11.55
C VAL A 191 -14.71 -13.62 10.78
N ASN A 192 -14.82 -14.28 9.62
CA ASN A 192 -16.07 -14.25 8.86
C ASN A 192 -17.13 -15.20 9.48
N LYS A 193 -18.39 -15.06 9.03
CA LYS A 193 -19.54 -15.83 9.55
C LYS A 193 -19.34 -17.35 9.53
N ASP A 194 -18.61 -17.87 8.54
CA ASP A 194 -18.38 -19.31 8.38
C ASP A 194 -17.11 -19.79 9.09
N ASN A 195 -16.38 -18.91 9.80
CA ASN A 195 -15.08 -19.19 10.39
C ASN A 195 -14.08 -19.82 9.40
N SER A 196 -14.18 -19.46 8.13
CA SER A 196 -13.26 -19.91 7.06
C SER A 196 -12.13 -18.93 6.83
N LYS A 197 -12.31 -17.66 7.17
CA LYS A 197 -11.34 -16.60 7.01
C LYS A 197 -11.07 -15.88 8.32
N ALA A 198 -9.80 -15.63 8.62
CA ALA A 198 -9.37 -14.80 9.75
C ALA A 198 -8.60 -13.59 9.27
N ARG A 199 -8.78 -12.46 9.95
CA ARG A 199 -8.08 -11.21 9.71
C ARG A 199 -7.02 -11.00 10.79
N ILE A 200 -5.82 -10.66 10.39
CA ILE A 200 -4.74 -10.18 11.25
C ILE A 200 -4.54 -8.72 10.90
N SER A 201 -4.77 -7.83 11.84
CA SER A 201 -4.63 -6.39 11.66
C SER A 201 -3.41 -5.90 12.41
N VAL A 202 -2.57 -5.12 11.72
CA VAL A 202 -1.35 -4.52 12.26
C VAL A 202 -1.36 -3.05 11.88
N GLN A 203 -0.99 -2.16 12.79
CA GLN A 203 -0.71 -0.79 12.42
C GLN A 203 0.74 -0.69 11.96
N MET A 204 0.99 0.09 10.91
CA MET A 204 2.29 0.24 10.27
C MET A 204 2.68 1.72 10.23
N ALA A 205 3.97 1.98 10.40
CA ALA A 205 4.54 3.31 10.20
C ALA A 205 4.43 3.73 8.72
N ASP A 206 4.37 5.03 8.45
CA ASP A 206 4.40 5.56 7.08
C ASP A 206 5.83 5.51 6.51
N VAL A 207 6.16 4.41 5.86
CA VAL A 207 7.50 4.11 5.32
C VAL A 207 7.62 4.34 3.81
N GLY A 208 6.57 4.88 3.20
CA GLY A 208 6.51 5.14 1.77
C GLY A 208 6.24 3.91 0.91
N SER A 209 5.71 4.17 -0.29
CA SER A 209 5.12 3.15 -1.18
C SER A 209 6.09 2.04 -1.63
N ILE A 210 7.38 2.32 -1.72
CA ILE A 210 8.39 1.31 -2.12
C ILE A 210 8.58 0.30 -0.98
N ARG A 211 8.81 0.79 0.24
CA ARG A 211 9.04 -0.08 1.40
C ARG A 211 7.80 -0.91 1.74
N ILE A 212 6.60 -0.34 1.54
CA ILE A 212 5.34 -1.08 1.70
C ILE A 212 5.30 -2.32 0.79
N LYS A 213 5.69 -2.19 -0.48
CA LYS A 213 5.74 -3.32 -1.42
C LYS A 213 6.78 -4.37 -1.02
N GLU A 214 7.93 -3.93 -0.51
CA GLU A 214 8.94 -4.84 0.03
C GLU A 214 8.39 -5.62 1.24
N LEU A 215 7.81 -4.92 2.21
CA LEU A 215 7.18 -5.53 3.38
C LEU A 215 6.07 -6.52 2.99
N GLN A 216 5.23 -6.17 2.00
CA GLN A 216 4.24 -7.10 1.46
C GLN A 216 4.89 -8.40 0.98
N SER A 217 5.96 -8.29 0.20
CA SER A 217 6.64 -9.46 -0.37
C SER A 217 7.32 -10.29 0.72
N GLU A 218 7.97 -9.65 1.69
CA GLU A 218 8.63 -10.31 2.82
C GLU A 218 7.60 -11.05 3.71
N VAL A 219 6.50 -10.37 4.06
CA VAL A 219 5.43 -10.96 4.87
C VAL A 219 4.72 -12.09 4.11
N ALA A 220 4.50 -11.95 2.80
CA ALA A 220 3.91 -13.00 1.98
C ALA A 220 4.77 -14.26 1.99
N LEU A 221 6.10 -14.12 1.87
CA LEU A 221 7.04 -15.24 1.90
C LEU A 221 7.03 -15.95 3.27
N ILE A 222 7.04 -15.18 4.35
CA ILE A 222 6.95 -15.72 5.72
C ILE A 222 5.64 -16.46 5.93
N ALA A 223 4.54 -15.85 5.51
CA ALA A 223 3.22 -16.44 5.63
C ALA A 223 3.10 -17.73 4.79
N ASP A 224 3.60 -17.75 3.56
CA ASP A 224 3.63 -18.96 2.71
C ASP A 224 4.42 -20.08 3.38
N THR A 225 5.56 -19.76 3.97
CA THR A 225 6.38 -20.74 4.70
C THR A 225 5.65 -21.34 5.89
N ILE A 226 4.89 -20.53 6.64
CA ILE A 226 4.17 -20.98 7.84
C ILE A 226 2.94 -21.82 7.49
N PHE A 227 2.14 -21.37 6.53
CA PHE A 227 0.86 -21.99 6.23
C PHE A 227 0.96 -23.11 5.18
N ASN A 228 1.94 -23.03 4.26
CA ASN A 228 2.13 -23.96 3.16
C ASN A 228 3.39 -24.85 3.33
N PHE A 229 3.82 -25.09 4.55
CA PHE A 229 5.04 -25.84 4.87
C PHE A 229 5.17 -27.19 4.13
N ARG A 230 4.06 -27.85 3.83
CA ARG A 230 4.06 -29.13 3.10
C ARG A 230 4.22 -28.99 1.59
N LYS A 231 4.08 -27.81 1.02
CA LYS A 231 4.22 -27.58 -0.41
C LYS A 231 5.68 -27.60 -0.86
N ASN A 232 6.60 -27.40 0.08
CA ASN A 232 8.03 -27.40 -0.18
C ASN A 232 8.69 -28.79 -0.02
N THR A 233 7.94 -29.82 0.37
CA THR A 233 8.52 -31.17 0.63
C THR A 233 8.04 -32.26 -0.29
N GLU A 234 7.02 -32.09 -1.09
CA GLU A 234 6.59 -32.99 -2.18
C GLU A 234 5.21 -32.56 -2.70
N ASP A 235 5.09 -32.54 -4.01
CA ASP A 235 3.84 -32.47 -4.75
C ASP A 235 2.80 -33.38 -4.12
N ILE A 236 1.87 -32.89 -3.39
CA ILE A 236 0.54 -33.50 -3.16
C ILE A 236 -0.10 -32.84 -1.92
N PHE A 237 -1.28 -32.25 -2.17
CA PHE A 237 -2.30 -31.78 -1.24
C PHE A 237 -2.09 -30.38 -0.59
N THR A 238 -2.53 -29.41 -1.34
CA THR A 238 -3.77 -28.63 -1.23
C THR A 238 -3.78 -27.44 -0.32
N ASP A 239 -3.92 -26.29 -0.97
CA ASP A 239 -4.97 -25.31 -0.70
C ASP A 239 -5.02 -24.67 0.68
N SER A 240 -3.96 -23.97 1.02
CA SER A 240 -4.12 -22.79 1.87
C SER A 240 -3.69 -21.58 1.02
N ILE A 241 -4.63 -20.82 0.55
CA ILE A 241 -4.34 -19.54 -0.11
C ILE A 241 -4.33 -18.49 0.98
N ILE A 242 -3.24 -17.74 1.04
CA ILE A 242 -3.14 -16.55 1.86
C ILE A 242 -3.34 -15.38 0.93
N ASP A 243 -4.42 -14.66 1.13
CA ASP A 243 -4.66 -13.40 0.46
C ASP A 243 -4.14 -12.29 1.37
N ILE A 244 -3.15 -11.54 0.91
CA ILE A 244 -2.67 -10.35 1.58
C ILE A 244 -3.34 -9.18 0.90
N SER A 245 -4.17 -8.45 1.62
CA SER A 245 -4.79 -7.22 1.17
C SER A 245 -4.30 -6.06 2.02
N ILE A 246 -3.85 -4.99 1.37
CA ILE A 246 -3.62 -3.71 2.00
C ILE A 246 -4.81 -2.84 1.66
N ILE A 247 -5.49 -2.33 2.68
CA ILE A 247 -6.54 -1.35 2.52
C ILE A 247 -5.88 0.03 2.47
N ASP A 248 -5.84 0.63 1.29
CA ASP A 248 -5.52 2.03 1.15
C ASP A 248 -6.68 2.87 1.67
N SER A 249 -6.49 3.49 2.83
CA SER A 249 -7.51 4.30 3.49
C SER A 249 -7.85 5.60 2.74
N SER A 250 -7.09 5.95 1.69
CA SER A 250 -7.32 7.19 0.93
C SER A 250 -8.42 7.07 -0.12
N THR A 251 -8.71 5.88 -0.62
CA THR A 251 -9.64 5.70 -1.74
C THR A 251 -10.89 4.89 -1.42
N ASN A 252 -10.98 4.27 -0.24
CA ASN A 252 -12.07 3.35 0.14
C ASN A 252 -12.34 2.26 -0.92
N GLN A 253 -11.42 2.05 -1.86
CA GLN A 253 -11.42 0.96 -2.82
C GLN A 253 -10.45 -0.10 -2.33
N LEU A 254 -10.98 -1.30 -2.15
CA LEU A 254 -10.20 -2.52 -2.00
C LEU A 254 -9.37 -2.70 -3.27
N ASP A 255 -8.15 -2.19 -3.26
CA ASP A 255 -7.16 -2.59 -4.26
C ASP A 255 -6.65 -3.99 -3.84
N THR A 256 -7.50 -4.97 -4.14
CA THR A 256 -7.20 -6.37 -3.91
C THR A 256 -6.21 -6.79 -4.98
N THR A 257 -4.94 -6.56 -4.74
CA THR A 257 -3.90 -7.17 -5.54
C THR A 257 -3.88 -8.65 -5.18
N TYR A 258 -4.66 -9.44 -5.93
CA TYR A 258 -4.62 -10.89 -5.85
C TYR A 258 -3.27 -11.37 -6.37
N PHE A 259 -2.32 -11.62 -5.50
CA PHE A 259 -1.16 -12.42 -5.85
C PHE A 259 -1.55 -13.89 -5.82
N SER A 260 -2.12 -14.38 -6.92
CA SER A 260 -2.17 -15.80 -7.18
C SER A 260 -0.76 -16.28 -7.53
N TYR A 261 -0.04 -16.81 -6.56
CA TYR A 261 1.23 -17.50 -6.80
C TYR A 261 0.97 -18.81 -7.56
N LYS A 262 0.70 -18.73 -8.86
CA LYS A 262 0.56 -19.92 -9.68
C LYS A 262 1.81 -20.30 -10.46
N ASN A 263 2.86 -19.47 -10.48
CA ASN A 263 4.11 -19.77 -11.19
C ASN A 263 5.29 -18.96 -10.60
N ILE A 264 5.88 -19.43 -9.51
CA ILE A 264 7.29 -19.17 -9.26
C ILE A 264 8.00 -20.52 -9.43
N SER A 265 8.54 -20.74 -10.62
CA SER A 265 9.51 -21.80 -10.85
C SER A 265 10.80 -21.36 -10.13
N TYR A 266 11.11 -21.99 -9.01
CA TYR A 266 12.42 -21.88 -8.40
C TYR A 266 13.42 -22.56 -9.35
N THR A 267 14.29 -21.81 -9.99
CA THR A 267 15.53 -22.33 -10.57
C THR A 267 16.35 -22.85 -9.41
N LYS A 268 16.52 -24.16 -9.36
CA LYS A 268 17.44 -24.87 -8.49
C LYS A 268 18.80 -24.19 -8.58
N LEU A 269 19.26 -23.59 -7.50
CA LEU A 269 20.68 -23.29 -7.32
C LEU A 269 21.36 -24.63 -7.04
N ASP A 270 21.93 -25.23 -8.08
CA ASP A 270 22.86 -26.33 -7.94
C ASP A 270 24.20 -25.79 -7.44
N SER A 271 24.65 -26.43 -6.34
CA SER A 271 26.03 -26.53 -5.76
C SER A 271 26.78 -25.25 -5.48
#